data_09f9edf7deb52b9786fdb72a6b60c2e1
#
_entry.id   09f9edf7deb52b9786fdb72a6b60c2e1
#
_cell.length_a   1.000
_cell.length_b   1.000
_cell.length_c   1.000
_cell.angle_alpha   90.00
_cell.angle_beta   90.00
_cell.angle_gamma   90.00
#
_symmetry.space_group_name_H-M   'P 1'
#
loop_
_entity.id
_entity.type
_entity.pdbx_description
1 polymer ?
#
loop_
_entity_poly.entity_id
_entity_poly.type
_entity_poly.pdbx_seq_one_letter_code
_entity_poly.pdbx_strand_id
1 'polypeptide(L)' 'MSFQAYLDNIKAKTGKTPEDFKKLAAEKGFMMDGKLNPSTKATEITNWLKEEFDLGHGHAMAIFASFKGKTD' A
#
# COMPACT_ATOMS: atom_id res chain seq x y z
N MET A 1 15.64 -7.62 -4.12
CA MET A 1 14.30 -8.22 -4.15
C MET A 1 13.43 -7.46 -5.14
N SER A 2 12.68 -8.16 -5.98
CA SER A 2 11.84 -7.49 -6.96
C SER A 2 10.57 -6.93 -6.31
N PHE A 3 9.93 -6.00 -7.00
CA PHE A 3 8.67 -5.41 -6.56
C PHE A 3 7.61 -6.50 -6.32
N GLN A 4 7.52 -7.47 -7.24
CA GLN A 4 6.57 -8.57 -7.11
C GLN A 4 6.86 -9.44 -5.89
N ALA A 5 8.14 -9.64 -5.58
CA ALA A 5 8.50 -10.41 -4.38
C ALA A 5 8.03 -9.73 -3.11
N TYR A 6 8.11 -8.40 -3.05
CA TYR A 6 7.56 -7.65 -1.91
C TYR A 6 6.06 -7.87 -1.78
N LEU A 7 5.34 -7.81 -2.90
CA LEU A 7 3.89 -8.01 -2.89
C LEU A 7 3.53 -9.44 -2.48
N ASP A 8 4.29 -10.43 -2.95
CA ASP A 8 4.05 -11.82 -2.57
C ASP A 8 4.26 -12.03 -1.07
N ASN A 9 5.31 -11.44 -0.53
CA ASN A 9 5.58 -11.52 0.92
C ASN A 9 4.49 -10.86 1.73
N ILE A 10 3.99 -9.73 1.27
CA ILE A 10 2.91 -9.01 1.95
C ILE A 10 1.65 -9.86 1.96
N LYS A 11 1.32 -10.50 0.82
CA LYS A 11 0.16 -11.38 0.74
C LYS A 11 0.31 -12.57 1.69
N ALA A 12 1.49 -13.15 1.77
CA ALA A 12 1.76 -14.26 2.67
C ALA A 12 1.60 -13.85 4.14
N LYS A 13 2.01 -12.62 4.46
CA LYS A 13 1.95 -12.11 5.83
C LYS A 13 0.56 -11.63 6.23
N THR A 14 -0.13 -10.92 5.34
CA THR A 14 -1.40 -10.25 5.66
C THR A 14 -2.62 -10.92 5.03
N GLY A 15 -2.41 -11.75 4.03
CA GLY A 15 -3.51 -12.34 3.28
C GLY A 15 -4.18 -11.36 2.31
N LYS A 16 -3.58 -10.20 2.08
CA LYS A 16 -4.16 -9.14 1.27
C LYS A 16 -3.32 -8.84 0.03
N THR A 17 -4.01 -8.51 -1.06
CA THR A 17 -3.38 -8.08 -2.31
C THR A 17 -3.30 -6.55 -2.35
N PRO A 18 -2.51 -5.97 -3.27
CA PRO A 18 -2.51 -4.51 -3.43
C PRO A 18 -3.90 -3.92 -3.67
N GLU A 19 -4.77 -4.64 -4.36
CA GLU A 19 -6.13 -4.17 -4.59
C GLU A 19 -6.93 -4.09 -3.30
N ASP A 20 -6.73 -5.05 -2.40
CA ASP A 20 -7.37 -5.02 -1.09
C ASP A 20 -6.92 -3.79 -0.31
N PHE A 21 -5.63 -3.47 -0.36
CA PHE A 21 -5.10 -2.29 0.30
C PHE A 21 -5.66 -1.00 -0.32
N LYS A 22 -5.86 -0.97 -1.64
CA LYS A 22 -6.47 0.18 -2.30
C LYS A 22 -7.88 0.43 -1.79
N LYS A 23 -8.67 -0.63 -1.61
CA LYS A 23 -10.03 -0.51 -1.09
C LYS A 23 -10.02 0.05 0.33
N LEU A 24 -9.13 -0.46 1.17
CA LEU A 24 -9.00 0.03 2.54
C LEU A 24 -8.53 1.48 2.57
N ALA A 25 -7.58 1.83 1.71
CA ALA A 25 -7.09 3.20 1.61
C ALA A 25 -8.20 4.16 1.16
N ALA A 26 -9.05 3.71 0.24
CA ALA A 26 -10.18 4.52 -0.22
C ALA A 26 -11.17 4.78 0.91
N GLU A 27 -11.40 3.79 1.74
CA GLU A 27 -12.28 3.94 2.91
C GLU A 27 -11.72 4.96 3.90
N LYS A 28 -10.41 5.08 3.99
CA LYS A 28 -9.77 6.06 4.88
C LYS A 28 -9.63 7.45 4.24
N GLY A 29 -10.01 7.58 2.99
CA GLY A 29 -9.89 8.84 2.28
C GLY A 29 -8.52 9.07 1.65
N PHE A 30 -7.66 8.06 1.62
CA PHE A 30 -6.34 8.16 1.02
C PHE A 30 -6.37 8.03 -0.51
N MET A 31 -7.43 7.46 -1.06
CA MET A 31 -7.59 7.26 -2.49
C MET A 31 -8.89 7.89 -2.97
N MET A 32 -8.87 8.45 -4.17
CA MET A 32 -10.03 9.03 -4.84
C MET A 32 -10.01 8.58 -6.30
N ASP A 33 -11.11 7.99 -6.76
CA ASP A 33 -11.25 7.55 -8.15
C ASP A 33 -10.08 6.67 -8.62
N GLY A 34 -9.61 5.79 -7.74
CA GLY A 34 -8.51 4.87 -8.05
C GLY A 34 -7.14 5.51 -8.04
N LYS A 35 -7.04 6.76 -7.61
CA LYS A 35 -5.78 7.50 -7.55
C LYS A 35 -5.52 8.00 -6.12
N LEU A 36 -4.27 8.30 -5.83
CA LEU A 36 -3.92 8.86 -4.54
C LEU A 36 -4.57 10.23 -4.37
N ASN A 37 -5.12 10.46 -3.18
CA ASN A 37 -5.67 11.76 -2.83
C ASN A 37 -4.50 12.75 -2.68
N PRO A 38 -4.47 13.85 -3.45
CA PRO A 38 -3.36 14.80 -3.38
C PRO A 38 -3.21 15.48 -2.02
N SER A 39 -4.25 15.45 -1.20
CA SER A 39 -4.19 16.00 0.17
C SER A 39 -3.55 15.03 1.16
N THR A 40 -3.34 13.78 0.77
CA THR A 40 -2.77 12.76 1.65
C THR A 40 -1.27 12.64 1.40
N LYS A 41 -0.49 12.67 2.48
CA LYS A 41 0.96 12.57 2.36
C LYS A 41 1.39 11.10 2.32
N ALA A 42 2.52 10.85 1.65
CA ALA A 42 3.08 9.50 1.57
C ALA A 42 3.34 8.91 2.95
N THR A 43 3.83 9.74 3.89
CA THR A 43 4.10 9.29 5.25
C THR A 43 2.86 8.83 5.98
N GLU A 44 1.72 9.45 5.73
CA GLU A 44 0.46 9.02 6.34
C GLU A 44 0.09 7.61 5.90
N ILE A 45 0.24 7.34 4.61
CA ILE A 45 -0.08 6.04 4.03
C ILE A 45 0.89 4.96 4.52
N THR A 46 2.19 5.25 4.47
CA THR A 46 3.18 4.25 4.90
C THR A 46 3.10 3.99 6.40
N ASN A 47 2.83 5.01 7.22
CA ASN A 47 2.65 4.81 8.66
C ASN A 47 1.42 3.96 8.95
N TRP A 48 0.33 4.21 8.24
CA TRP A 48 -0.88 3.39 8.36
C TRP A 48 -0.58 1.93 8.04
N LEU A 49 0.14 1.67 6.94
CA LEU A 49 0.48 0.31 6.55
C LEU A 49 1.38 -0.37 7.57
N LYS A 50 2.34 0.35 8.14
CA LYS A 50 3.22 -0.19 9.15
C LYS A 50 2.48 -0.54 10.44
N GLU A 51 1.59 0.34 10.88
CA GLU A 51 0.86 0.17 12.14
C GLU A 51 -0.27 -0.85 12.04
N GLU A 52 -1.06 -0.79 10.98
CA GLU A 52 -2.22 -1.66 10.84
C GLU A 52 -1.86 -3.09 10.43
N PHE A 53 -0.83 -3.23 9.62
CA PHE A 53 -0.47 -4.50 9.02
C PHE A 53 0.91 -5.00 9.42
N ASP A 54 1.56 -4.28 10.31
CA ASP A 54 2.90 -4.65 10.81
C ASP A 54 3.90 -4.87 9.68
N LEU A 55 3.85 -4.02 8.66
CA LEU A 55 4.76 -4.10 7.53
C LEU A 55 6.04 -3.32 7.79
N GLY A 56 7.14 -3.83 7.27
CA GLY A 56 8.39 -3.09 7.30
C GLY A 56 8.34 -1.90 6.32
N HIS A 57 9.31 -0.99 6.45
CA HIS A 57 9.36 0.20 5.60
C HIS A 57 9.37 -0.15 4.11
N GLY A 58 10.20 -1.12 3.69
CA GLY A 58 10.27 -1.53 2.30
C GLY A 58 8.96 -2.06 1.76
N HIS A 59 8.27 -2.87 2.57
CA HIS A 59 6.98 -3.42 2.18
C HIS A 59 5.90 -2.35 2.11
N ALA A 60 5.89 -1.42 3.07
CA ALA A 60 4.94 -0.31 3.05
C ALA A 60 5.15 0.56 1.81
N MET A 61 6.41 0.82 1.45
CA MET A 61 6.72 1.60 0.26
C MET A 61 6.31 0.88 -1.02
N ALA A 62 6.40 -0.46 -1.05
CA ALA A 62 5.96 -1.24 -2.21
C ALA A 62 4.45 -1.08 -2.41
N ILE A 63 3.67 -1.14 -1.35
CA ILE A 63 2.22 -0.93 -1.43
C ILE A 63 1.92 0.50 -1.89
N PHE A 64 2.62 1.48 -1.31
CA PHE A 64 2.43 2.87 -1.71
C PHE A 64 2.72 3.06 -3.21
N ALA A 65 3.81 2.45 -3.70
CA ALA A 65 4.15 2.51 -5.12
C ALA A 65 3.06 1.89 -5.98
N SER A 66 2.43 0.79 -5.52
CA SER A 66 1.34 0.17 -6.26
C SER A 66 0.13 1.11 -6.36
N PHE A 67 -0.11 1.93 -5.34
CA PHE A 67 -1.18 2.93 -5.37
C PHE A 67 -0.92 3.99 -6.44
N LYS A 68 0.33 4.23 -6.76
CA LYS A 68 0.73 5.18 -7.80
C LYS A 68 0.72 4.56 -9.19
N GLY A 69 0.31 3.30 -9.29
CA GLY A 69 0.24 2.60 -10.56
C GLY A 69 1.49 1.84 -10.95
N LYS A 70 2.46 1.70 -10.04
CA LYS A 70 3.66 0.93 -10.36
C LYS A 70 3.32 -0.54 -10.48
N THR A 71 3.77 -1.15 -11.57
CA THR A 71 3.51 -2.57 -11.83
C THR A 71 4.78 -3.38 -11.97
N ASP A 72 5.90 -2.77 -11.67
CA ASP A 72 7.24 -3.30 -11.84
C ASP A 72 7.73 -3.05 -13.24
#